data_5977e0f7e9b74459e3f2e750788be686
#
_entry.id   5977e0f7e9b74459e3f2e750788be686
#
_cell.length_a   1.000
_cell.length_b   1.000
_cell.length_c   1.000
_cell.angle_alpha   90.00
_cell.angle_beta   90.00
_cell.angle_gamma   90.00
#
_symmetry.space_group_name_H-M   'P 1'
#
loop_
_entity.id
_entity.type
_entity.pdbx_description
1 polymer ?
#
loop_
_entity_poly.entity_id
_entity_poly.type
_entity_poly.pdbx_seq_one_letter_code
_entity_poly.pdbx_strand_id
1 'polypeptide(L)'
;MKAYTERVFGNHEGKDVLAYRFETDGGYQLEVMTYGATILRYVTPDKAGNFANVILGFDDFESYVGNSPKHGASVGPVAGRIAGATFELNGKTYDLEVNNASNCNHSGSTGWDASLFELVEVSDNGLTLYTERTDGTGGFPGNLKIWISYHLEETGAYEVSYKVTTDQDT
;
A
#
# COMPACT_ATOMS: atom_id res chain seq x y z
N MET A 1 0.05 -17.51 17.48
CA MET A 1 0.20 -16.06 17.16
C MET A 1 0.43 -15.27 18.44
N LYS A 2 1.28 -14.26 18.41
CA LYS A 2 1.40 -13.27 19.49
C LYS A 2 0.38 -12.16 19.26
N ALA A 3 0.01 -11.45 20.34
CA ALA A 3 -0.80 -10.24 20.19
C ALA A 3 -0.08 -9.22 19.29
N TYR A 4 -0.80 -8.56 18.41
CA TYR A 4 -0.22 -7.52 17.56
C TYR A 4 0.29 -6.33 18.37
N THR A 5 1.22 -5.58 17.80
CA THR A 5 1.71 -4.33 18.36
C THR A 5 1.46 -3.18 17.40
N GLU A 6 1.16 -2.01 17.94
CA GLU A 6 0.96 -0.76 17.22
C GLU A 6 1.98 0.27 17.67
N ARG A 7 2.44 1.09 16.73
CA ARG A 7 3.27 2.27 17.03
C ARG A 7 2.99 3.40 16.05
N VAL A 8 3.21 4.63 16.48
CA VAL A 8 3.32 5.78 15.58
C VAL A 8 4.65 5.66 14.83
N PHE A 9 4.58 5.62 13.49
CA PHE A 9 5.77 5.56 12.63
C PHE A 9 6.16 6.93 12.10
N GLY A 10 5.19 7.83 11.93
CA GLY A 10 5.40 9.20 11.47
C GLY A 10 4.14 10.02 11.54
N ASN A 11 4.18 11.20 10.92
CA ASN A 11 3.01 12.08 10.81
C ASN A 11 2.91 12.61 9.38
N HIS A 12 1.73 12.50 8.78
CA HIS A 12 1.43 13.01 7.45
C HIS A 12 0.29 14.03 7.54
N GLU A 13 0.58 15.27 7.20
CA GLU A 13 -0.41 16.37 7.19
C GLU A 13 -1.21 16.50 8.51
N GLY A 14 -0.52 16.34 9.63
CA GLY A 14 -1.12 16.46 10.97
C GLY A 14 -1.85 15.21 11.46
N LYS A 15 -1.83 14.12 10.70
CA LYS A 15 -2.38 12.81 11.08
C LYS A 15 -1.26 11.82 11.36
N ASP A 16 -1.42 11.02 12.41
CA ASP A 16 -0.46 9.95 12.72
C ASP A 16 -0.50 8.85 11.67
N VAL A 17 0.69 8.45 11.22
CA VAL A 17 0.91 7.25 10.43
C VAL A 17 1.23 6.12 11.37
N LEU A 18 0.33 5.16 11.46
CA LEU A 18 0.45 4.01 12.36
C LEU A 18 1.08 2.82 11.65
N ALA A 19 1.88 2.06 12.38
CA ALA A 19 2.43 0.79 11.93
C ALA A 19 1.98 -0.33 12.86
N TYR A 20 1.50 -1.42 12.26
CA TYR A 20 0.99 -2.62 12.94
C TYR A 20 1.92 -3.79 12.65
N ARG A 21 2.38 -4.46 13.70
CA ARG A 21 3.24 -5.64 13.57
C ARG A 21 2.54 -6.86 14.11
N PHE A 22 2.56 -7.91 13.31
CA PHE A 22 2.09 -9.26 13.59
C PHE A 22 3.29 -10.19 13.72
N GLU A 23 3.24 -11.13 14.66
CA GLU A 23 4.31 -12.10 14.89
C GLU A 23 3.73 -13.48 15.21
N THR A 24 4.25 -14.51 14.54
CA THR A 24 3.90 -15.90 14.83
C THR A 24 4.71 -16.45 16.00
N ASP A 25 4.27 -17.55 16.58
CA ASP A 25 5.06 -18.26 17.61
C ASP A 25 6.36 -18.81 17.01
N GLY A 26 6.39 -19.09 15.70
CA GLY A 26 7.56 -19.52 14.94
C GLY A 26 8.58 -18.42 14.63
N GLY A 27 8.26 -17.12 14.91
CA GLY A 27 9.18 -15.99 14.71
C GLY A 27 9.06 -15.26 13.37
N TYR A 28 8.10 -15.62 12.52
CA TYR A 28 7.76 -14.82 11.33
C TYR A 28 7.11 -13.50 11.73
N GLN A 29 7.43 -12.41 11.03
CA GLN A 29 6.86 -11.10 11.31
C GLN A 29 6.39 -10.42 10.04
N LEU A 30 5.26 -9.74 10.12
CA LEU A 30 4.74 -8.82 9.10
C LEU A 30 4.45 -7.48 9.78
N GLU A 31 4.95 -6.38 9.23
CA GLU A 31 4.66 -5.03 9.71
C GLU A 31 4.14 -4.18 8.55
N VAL A 32 2.99 -3.54 8.75
CA VAL A 32 2.30 -2.74 7.73
C VAL A 32 1.99 -1.37 8.30
N MET A 33 2.27 -0.29 7.55
CA MET A 33 1.85 1.06 7.93
C MET A 33 0.63 1.54 7.15
N THR A 34 -0.09 2.50 7.74
CA THR A 34 -1.29 3.10 7.16
C THR A 34 -1.03 4.00 5.96
N TYR A 35 0.17 4.54 5.77
CA TYR A 35 0.52 5.31 4.57
C TYR A 35 0.89 4.37 3.44
N GLY A 36 0.18 4.47 2.31
CA GLY A 36 0.36 3.61 1.14
C GLY A 36 0.00 2.15 1.38
N ALA A 37 -0.62 1.81 2.52
CA ALA A 37 -0.81 0.43 2.97
C ALA A 37 0.51 -0.36 2.79
N THR A 38 1.61 0.21 3.26
CA THR A 38 2.97 -0.23 2.93
C THR A 38 3.45 -1.31 3.88
N ILE A 39 3.99 -2.40 3.33
CA ILE A 39 4.72 -3.41 4.11
C ILE A 39 6.09 -2.82 4.45
N LEU A 40 6.34 -2.59 5.74
CA LEU A 40 7.61 -2.12 6.28
C LEU A 40 8.59 -3.24 6.52
N ARG A 41 8.07 -4.42 6.88
CA ARG A 41 8.87 -5.57 7.29
C ARG A 41 8.16 -6.87 6.99
N TYR A 42 8.91 -7.82 6.48
CA TYR A 42 8.57 -9.23 6.49
C TYR A 42 9.81 -10.02 6.89
N VAL A 43 9.75 -10.64 8.08
CA VAL A 43 10.87 -11.43 8.64
C VAL A 43 10.60 -12.89 8.41
N THR A 44 11.54 -13.57 7.77
CA THR A 44 11.47 -14.98 7.40
C THR A 44 12.86 -15.63 7.53
N PRO A 45 12.97 -16.96 7.78
CA PRO A 45 14.26 -17.61 7.89
C PRO A 45 14.89 -17.86 6.52
N ASP A 46 16.22 -17.81 6.49
CA ASP A 46 17.00 -18.34 5.40
C ASP A 46 17.09 -19.90 5.47
N LYS A 47 17.79 -20.52 4.53
CA LYS A 47 17.99 -21.97 4.50
C LYS A 47 18.74 -22.55 5.70
N ALA A 48 19.42 -21.68 6.49
CA ALA A 48 20.13 -22.07 7.70
C ALA A 48 19.29 -21.83 8.98
N GLY A 49 18.07 -21.28 8.82
CA GLY A 49 17.16 -20.96 9.93
C GLY A 49 17.38 -19.58 10.56
N ASN A 50 18.22 -18.72 9.96
CA ASN A 50 18.42 -17.36 10.47
C ASN A 50 17.32 -16.43 9.96
N PHE A 51 16.59 -15.82 10.87
CA PHE A 51 15.52 -14.87 10.56
C PHE A 51 16.07 -13.48 10.19
N ALA A 52 15.60 -12.90 9.09
CA ALA A 52 15.97 -11.56 8.66
C ALA A 52 14.78 -10.89 7.94
N ASN A 53 14.74 -9.55 8.00
CA ASN A 53 13.82 -8.77 7.18
C ASN A 53 14.23 -8.85 5.70
N VAL A 54 13.30 -9.22 4.84
CA VAL A 54 13.54 -9.33 3.38
C VAL A 54 12.85 -8.23 2.56
N ILE A 55 12.17 -7.29 3.22
CA ILE A 55 11.59 -6.12 2.56
C ILE A 55 12.59 -4.98 2.54
N LEU A 56 12.84 -4.40 1.36
CA LEU A 56 13.55 -3.14 1.24
C LEU A 56 12.66 -2.01 1.74
N GLY A 57 13.22 -1.10 2.51
CA GLY A 57 12.48 0.03 3.08
C GLY A 57 13.42 1.04 3.73
N PHE A 58 12.84 1.96 4.48
CA PHE A 58 13.53 3.03 5.18
C PHE A 58 13.21 2.97 6.68
N ASP A 59 14.10 3.54 7.50
CA ASP A 59 13.95 3.56 8.95
C ASP A 59 13.04 4.71 9.45
N ASP A 60 12.82 5.73 8.61
CA ASP A 60 12.01 6.90 8.92
C ASP A 60 10.87 7.09 7.91
N PHE A 61 9.81 7.77 8.34
CA PHE A 61 8.62 8.02 7.53
C PHE A 61 8.87 9.00 6.37
N GLU A 62 9.67 10.03 6.61
CA GLU A 62 9.94 11.10 5.63
C GLU A 62 10.53 10.54 4.33
N SER A 63 11.31 9.47 4.44
CA SER A 63 11.89 8.77 3.28
C SER A 63 10.86 8.02 2.43
N TYR A 64 9.66 7.76 2.94
CA TYR A 64 8.55 7.19 2.17
C TYR A 64 7.71 8.24 1.45
N VAL A 65 7.76 9.51 1.87
CA VAL A 65 6.96 10.58 1.28
C VAL A 65 7.57 11.09 -0.03
N GLY A 66 6.73 11.35 -1.03
CA GLY A 66 7.16 11.93 -2.31
C GLY A 66 7.75 10.92 -3.29
N ASN A 67 8.95 11.18 -3.79
CA ASN A 67 9.62 10.37 -4.85
C ASN A 67 10.25 9.06 -4.35
N SER A 68 9.74 8.49 -3.30
CA SER A 68 10.15 7.18 -2.81
C SER A 68 10.13 6.12 -3.93
N PRO A 69 11.06 5.17 -3.94
CA PRO A 69 11.03 4.04 -4.86
C PRO A 69 9.86 3.07 -4.62
N LYS A 70 8.89 3.46 -3.77
CA LYS A 70 7.65 2.73 -3.46
C LYS A 70 7.88 1.32 -2.88
N HIS A 71 8.97 1.18 -2.11
CA HIS A 71 9.27 -0.09 -1.43
C HIS A 71 8.11 -0.53 -0.54
N GLY A 72 7.64 -1.77 -0.75
CA GLY A 72 6.57 -2.38 0.04
C GLY A 72 5.19 -1.76 -0.11
N ALA A 73 5.03 -0.66 -0.87
CA ALA A 73 3.78 0.06 -1.00
C ALA A 73 2.75 -0.65 -1.88
N SER A 74 1.47 -0.43 -1.59
CA SER A 74 0.38 -0.84 -2.46
C SER A 74 0.21 0.17 -3.59
N VAL A 75 0.44 -0.28 -4.83
CA VAL A 75 0.39 0.58 -6.03
C VAL A 75 -0.95 0.44 -6.73
N GLY A 76 -1.61 1.54 -7.00
CA GLY A 76 -2.90 1.59 -7.69
C GLY A 76 -3.39 3.01 -7.97
N PRO A 77 -4.49 3.16 -8.75
CA PRO A 77 -5.31 2.10 -9.36
C PRO A 77 -4.59 1.29 -10.44
N VAL A 78 -3.58 1.82 -11.12
CA VAL A 78 -2.82 1.12 -12.16
C VAL A 78 -1.35 1.01 -11.76
N ALA A 79 -0.82 -0.22 -11.75
CA ALA A 79 0.60 -0.48 -11.59
C ALA A 79 1.31 -0.48 -12.95
N GLY A 80 2.55 0.02 -12.97
CA GLY A 80 3.32 0.15 -14.21
C GLY A 80 3.02 1.41 -14.98
N ARG A 81 3.35 1.42 -16.29
CA ARG A 81 3.30 2.61 -17.13
C ARG A 81 2.12 2.60 -18.09
N ILE A 82 1.41 3.75 -18.14
CA ILE A 82 0.46 4.06 -19.19
C ILE A 82 1.20 4.96 -20.19
N ALA A 83 1.38 4.47 -21.41
CA ALA A 83 2.10 5.16 -22.48
C ALA A 83 1.41 6.48 -22.86
N GLY A 84 2.21 7.54 -23.04
CA GLY A 84 1.71 8.87 -23.36
C GLY A 84 0.91 9.53 -22.23
N ALA A 85 0.83 8.91 -21.04
CA ALA A 85 0.02 9.38 -19.92
C ALA A 85 -1.45 9.66 -20.31
N THR A 86 -2.03 8.84 -21.17
CA THR A 86 -3.42 8.97 -21.61
C THR A 86 -4.01 7.61 -21.93
N PHE A 87 -5.33 7.49 -21.79
CA PHE A 87 -6.09 6.32 -22.23
C PHE A 87 -7.49 6.75 -22.71
N GLU A 88 -8.13 5.87 -23.48
CA GLU A 88 -9.50 6.06 -23.90
C GLU A 88 -10.42 5.05 -23.22
N LEU A 89 -11.55 5.51 -22.69
CA LEU A 89 -12.59 4.70 -22.08
C LEU A 89 -13.95 5.25 -22.50
N ASN A 90 -14.79 4.39 -23.08
CA ASN A 90 -16.14 4.74 -23.54
C ASN A 90 -16.17 5.95 -24.53
N GLY A 91 -15.15 6.06 -25.41
CA GLY A 91 -15.04 7.13 -26.39
C GLY A 91 -14.62 8.50 -25.80
N LYS A 92 -14.22 8.54 -24.55
CA LYS A 92 -13.65 9.71 -23.88
C LYS A 92 -12.19 9.49 -23.58
N THR A 93 -11.34 10.47 -23.92
CA THR A 93 -9.93 10.48 -23.57
C THR A 93 -9.74 11.02 -22.15
N TYR A 94 -8.89 10.36 -21.38
CA TYR A 94 -8.48 10.75 -20.04
C TYR A 94 -6.99 11.03 -20.02
N ASP A 95 -6.62 12.23 -19.58
CA ASP A 95 -5.23 12.65 -19.44
C ASP A 95 -4.78 12.43 -17.99
N LEU A 96 -3.60 11.83 -17.83
CA LEU A 96 -2.98 11.47 -16.57
C LEU A 96 -1.76 12.35 -16.31
N GLU A 97 -1.25 12.30 -15.08
CA GLU A 97 0.01 12.93 -14.73
C GLU A 97 1.18 12.30 -15.50
N VAL A 98 1.99 13.15 -16.13
CA VAL A 98 3.27 12.74 -16.73
C VAL A 98 4.37 12.79 -15.66
N ASN A 99 4.74 11.62 -15.11
CA ASN A 99 5.73 11.50 -14.03
C ASN A 99 6.92 10.60 -14.36
N ASN A 100 6.95 10.00 -15.57
CA ASN A 100 8.05 9.14 -16.01
C ASN A 100 8.28 9.28 -17.51
N ALA A 101 9.20 10.16 -17.90
CA ALA A 101 9.39 10.61 -19.28
C ALA A 101 8.07 11.15 -19.86
N SER A 102 7.51 10.52 -20.90
CA SER A 102 6.20 10.86 -21.49
C SER A 102 5.04 10.04 -20.92
N ASN A 103 5.26 9.21 -19.89
CA ASN A 103 4.28 8.24 -19.44
C ASN A 103 3.75 8.58 -18.04
N CYS A 104 2.59 8.03 -17.68
CA CYS A 104 2.14 7.93 -16.29
C CYS A 104 2.64 6.61 -15.71
N ASN A 105 3.41 6.67 -14.62
CA ASN A 105 3.90 5.49 -13.90
C ASN A 105 3.25 5.39 -12.54
N HIS A 106 2.71 4.21 -12.21
CA HIS A 106 2.12 3.92 -10.91
C HIS A 106 1.02 4.93 -10.49
N SER A 107 0.19 5.35 -11.46
CA SER A 107 -0.93 6.29 -11.24
C SER A 107 -0.53 7.70 -10.78
N GLY A 108 0.72 8.10 -11.01
CA GLY A 108 1.19 9.46 -10.70
C GLY A 108 1.45 9.71 -9.22
N SER A 109 1.47 10.98 -8.84
CA SER A 109 1.74 11.45 -7.47
C SER A 109 0.56 11.21 -6.50
N THR A 110 -0.62 10.92 -7.01
CA THR A 110 -1.84 10.67 -6.24
C THR A 110 -2.20 9.18 -6.19
N GLY A 111 -1.25 8.29 -6.45
CA GLY A 111 -1.42 6.84 -6.33
C GLY A 111 -1.79 6.37 -4.92
N TRP A 112 -2.19 5.11 -4.78
CA TRP A 112 -2.53 4.54 -3.47
C TRP A 112 -1.34 4.57 -2.51
N ASP A 113 -0.12 4.45 -3.03
CA ASP A 113 1.13 4.54 -2.29
C ASP A 113 1.36 5.90 -1.60
N ALA A 114 0.68 6.95 -2.06
CA ALA A 114 0.70 8.29 -1.47
C ALA A 114 -0.57 8.60 -0.64
N SER A 115 -1.41 7.61 -0.40
CA SER A 115 -2.67 7.78 0.33
C SER A 115 -2.52 7.34 1.78
N LEU A 116 -3.13 8.08 2.71
CA LEU A 116 -3.29 7.61 4.09
C LEU A 116 -4.56 6.76 4.18
N PHE A 117 -4.40 5.53 4.65
CA PHE A 117 -5.49 4.58 4.87
C PHE A 117 -5.95 4.62 6.32
N GLU A 118 -7.23 4.36 6.54
CA GLU A 118 -7.84 4.20 7.85
C GLU A 118 -7.87 2.72 8.23
N LEU A 119 -7.63 2.41 9.50
CA LEU A 119 -7.80 1.04 10.02
C LEU A 119 -9.29 0.73 10.13
N VAL A 120 -9.75 -0.34 9.49
CA VAL A 120 -11.13 -0.85 9.59
C VAL A 120 -11.23 -1.98 10.59
N GLU A 121 -10.28 -2.89 10.54
CA GLU A 121 -10.25 -4.08 11.38
C GLU A 121 -8.81 -4.50 11.66
N VAL A 122 -8.57 -5.02 12.86
CA VAL A 122 -7.28 -5.62 13.24
C VAL A 122 -7.53 -6.83 14.15
N SER A 123 -6.71 -7.86 13.97
CA SER A 123 -6.67 -9.07 14.78
C SER A 123 -5.22 -9.40 15.11
N ASP A 124 -4.96 -10.48 15.85
CA ASP A 124 -3.58 -10.88 16.19
C ASP A 124 -2.77 -11.35 14.98
N ASN A 125 -3.38 -11.58 13.84
CA ASN A 125 -2.71 -12.10 12.64
C ASN A 125 -2.94 -11.28 11.37
N GLY A 126 -3.59 -10.12 11.44
CA GLY A 126 -3.81 -9.29 10.26
C GLY A 126 -4.65 -8.06 10.50
N LEU A 127 -4.76 -7.25 9.46
CA LEU A 127 -5.55 -6.03 9.47
C LEU A 127 -6.23 -5.78 8.11
N THR A 128 -7.23 -4.92 8.12
CA THR A 128 -7.85 -4.35 6.92
C THR A 128 -7.76 -2.83 6.98
N LEU A 129 -7.17 -2.26 5.95
CA LEU A 129 -7.03 -0.82 5.74
C LEU A 129 -8.01 -0.35 4.65
N TYR A 130 -8.50 0.88 4.76
CA TYR A 130 -9.47 1.48 3.86
C TYR A 130 -9.08 2.89 3.47
N THR A 131 -9.34 3.26 2.21
CA THR A 131 -9.30 4.64 1.73
C THR A 131 -10.30 4.85 0.60
N GLU A 132 -10.59 6.12 0.28
CA GLU A 132 -11.45 6.52 -0.84
C GLU A 132 -10.67 7.42 -1.80
N ARG A 133 -11.10 7.40 -3.07
CA ARG A 133 -10.63 8.35 -4.08
C ARG A 133 -11.85 8.90 -4.81
N THR A 134 -11.89 10.20 -4.96
CA THR A 134 -12.95 10.88 -5.72
C THR A 134 -12.72 10.79 -7.21
N ASP A 135 -13.79 10.83 -7.97
CA ASP A 135 -13.78 10.94 -9.45
C ASP A 135 -12.79 12.01 -9.91
N GLY A 136 -12.00 11.69 -10.95
CA GLY A 136 -10.99 12.57 -11.51
C GLY A 136 -9.65 12.62 -10.76
N THR A 137 -9.51 11.97 -9.61
CA THR A 137 -8.23 11.94 -8.89
C THR A 137 -7.15 11.30 -9.78
N GLY A 138 -6.04 12.04 -10.01
CA GLY A 138 -4.95 11.62 -10.89
C GLY A 138 -5.34 11.45 -12.36
N GLY A 139 -6.51 11.96 -12.77
CA GLY A 139 -7.07 11.83 -14.11
C GLY A 139 -7.93 10.58 -14.33
N PHE A 140 -8.02 9.69 -13.34
CA PHE A 140 -8.84 8.47 -13.42
C PHE A 140 -10.30 8.76 -13.10
N PRO A 141 -11.27 8.23 -13.90
CA PRO A 141 -12.69 8.38 -13.60
C PRO A 141 -13.15 7.48 -12.45
N GLY A 142 -14.28 7.82 -11.85
CA GLY A 142 -14.97 7.02 -10.85
C GLY A 142 -14.55 7.33 -9.41
N ASN A 143 -15.53 7.26 -8.52
CA ASN A 143 -15.30 7.25 -7.08
C ASN A 143 -14.91 5.83 -6.67
N LEU A 144 -13.73 5.66 -6.09
CA LEU A 144 -13.23 4.35 -5.66
C LEU A 144 -13.31 4.23 -4.14
N LYS A 145 -13.78 3.07 -3.67
CA LYS A 145 -13.60 2.61 -2.30
C LYS A 145 -12.65 1.43 -2.31
N ILE A 146 -11.60 1.51 -1.51
CA ILE A 146 -10.46 0.60 -1.58
C ILE A 146 -10.21 -0.01 -0.20
N TRP A 147 -10.27 -1.33 -0.12
CA TRP A 147 -9.86 -2.10 1.06
C TRP A 147 -8.65 -2.94 0.71
N ILE A 148 -7.65 -2.92 1.57
CA ILE A 148 -6.46 -3.76 1.47
C ILE A 148 -6.32 -4.51 2.78
N SER A 149 -6.36 -5.84 2.71
CA SER A 149 -6.26 -6.71 3.88
C SER A 149 -4.95 -7.48 3.83
N TYR A 150 -4.32 -7.59 4.97
CA TYR A 150 -3.10 -8.36 5.19
C TYR A 150 -3.36 -9.43 6.24
N HIS A 151 -2.91 -10.63 5.98
CA HIS A 151 -3.05 -11.76 6.90
C HIS A 151 -1.73 -12.54 6.94
N LEU A 152 -1.21 -12.80 8.14
CA LEU A 152 0.00 -13.61 8.39
C LEU A 152 -0.42 -14.96 8.98
N GLU A 153 -0.01 -16.06 8.34
CA GLU A 153 -0.23 -17.41 8.82
C GLU A 153 0.88 -17.86 9.77
N GLU A 154 0.58 -18.83 10.65
CA GLU A 154 1.59 -19.46 11.51
C GLU A 154 2.74 -20.13 10.72
N THR A 155 2.49 -20.55 9.50
CA THR A 155 3.46 -21.11 8.56
C THR A 155 4.47 -20.09 8.05
N GLY A 156 4.23 -18.79 8.29
CA GLY A 156 4.97 -17.68 7.75
C GLY A 156 4.45 -17.19 6.39
N ALA A 157 3.53 -17.87 5.74
CA ALA A 157 2.88 -17.32 4.56
C ALA A 157 2.09 -16.05 4.93
N TYR A 158 2.13 -15.02 4.07
CA TYR A 158 1.22 -13.89 4.21
C TYR A 158 0.40 -13.71 2.94
N GLU A 159 -0.83 -13.30 3.13
CA GLU A 159 -1.76 -12.98 2.05
C GLU A 159 -2.03 -11.48 2.02
N VAL A 160 -2.13 -10.93 0.81
CA VAL A 160 -2.61 -9.56 0.57
C VAL A 160 -3.83 -9.63 -0.32
N SER A 161 -4.96 -9.14 0.17
CA SER A 161 -6.23 -9.11 -0.56
C SER A 161 -6.62 -7.68 -0.87
N TYR A 162 -7.05 -7.43 -2.12
CA TYR A 162 -7.53 -6.14 -2.60
C TYR A 162 -9.01 -6.25 -2.93
N LYS A 163 -9.82 -5.36 -2.36
CA LYS A 163 -11.22 -5.17 -2.73
C LYS A 163 -11.42 -3.72 -3.13
N VAL A 164 -11.91 -3.53 -4.35
CA VAL A 164 -12.21 -2.19 -4.88
C VAL A 164 -13.63 -2.17 -5.40
N THR A 165 -14.36 -1.10 -5.11
CA THR A 165 -15.66 -0.81 -5.73
C THR A 165 -15.61 0.57 -6.38
N THR A 166 -16.38 0.73 -7.44
CA THR A 166 -16.50 1.99 -8.17
C THR A 166 -17.97 2.24 -8.51
N ASP A 167 -18.32 3.49 -8.78
CA ASP A 167 -19.66 3.93 -9.19
C ASP A 167 -19.80 4.10 -10.71
N GLN A 168 -18.70 4.01 -11.46
CA GLN A 168 -18.68 4.04 -12.92
C GLN A 168 -17.48 3.28 -13.48
N ASP A 169 -17.41 3.11 -14.79
CA ASP A 169 -16.24 2.54 -15.47
C ASP A 169 -14.99 3.39 -15.21
N THR A 170 -13.87 2.72 -14.86
CA THR A 170 -12.62 3.33 -14.42
C THR A 170 -11.41 2.52 -14.88
#